data_a2bdc2697dddb35fb831c2cd014d81b0
#
_entry.id   a2bdc2697dddb35fb831c2cd014d81b0
#
_cell.length_a   1.000
_cell.length_b   1.000
_cell.length_c   1.000
_cell.angle_alpha   90.00
_cell.angle_beta   90.00
_cell.angle_gamma   90.00
#
_symmetry.space_group_name_H-M   'P 1'
#
loop_
_entity.id
_entity.type
_entity.pdbx_description
1 polymer ?
#
loop_
_entity_poly.entity_id
_entity_poly.type
_entity_poly.pdbx_seq_one_letter_code
_entity_poly.pdbx_strand_id
1 'polypeptide(L)' 'MSKGKVKWFNEKKGFGFITPDSGSEDLFVHHSEVKTTGYASLSEGQTVEYEVGQGKKGPCANNVIPS' A
#
# COMPACT_ATOMS: atom_id res chain seq x y z
N MET A 1 -8.05 4.41 -10.34
CA MET A 1 -7.24 3.85 -9.25
C MET A 1 -8.11 3.47 -8.07
N SER A 2 -7.73 2.44 -7.36
CA SER A 2 -8.48 2.00 -6.19
C SER A 2 -8.08 2.78 -4.96
N LYS A 3 -8.92 2.78 -3.94
CA LYS A 3 -8.64 3.43 -2.66
C LYS A 3 -8.69 2.42 -1.53
N GLY A 4 -7.94 2.67 -0.50
CA GLY A 4 -7.93 1.85 0.69
C GLY A 4 -7.23 2.56 1.82
N LYS A 5 -7.07 1.85 2.93
CA LYS A 5 -6.38 2.38 4.10
C LYS A 5 -5.21 1.49 4.46
N VAL A 6 -4.16 2.11 4.93
CA VAL A 6 -2.98 1.37 5.39
C VAL A 6 -3.34 0.60 6.65
N LYS A 7 -3.20 -0.72 6.58
CA LYS A 7 -3.41 -1.57 7.76
C LYS A 7 -2.22 -1.43 8.70
N TRP A 8 -1.02 -1.58 8.15
CA TRP A 8 0.23 -1.30 8.85
C TRP A 8 1.35 -1.21 7.82
N PHE A 9 2.42 -0.56 8.19
CA PHE A 9 3.60 -0.45 7.33
C PHE A 9 4.86 -0.43 8.20
N ASN A 10 5.85 -1.24 7.83
CA ASN A 10 7.12 -1.32 8.54
C ASN A 10 8.22 -0.70 7.69
N GLU A 11 8.66 0.50 8.05
CA GLU A 11 9.69 1.22 7.30
C GLU A 11 11.03 0.49 7.29
N LYS A 12 11.35 -0.21 8.36
CA LYS A 12 12.62 -0.92 8.47
C LYS A 12 12.67 -2.12 7.54
N LYS A 13 11.57 -2.83 7.43
CA LYS A 13 11.46 -3.97 6.53
C LYS A 13 11.09 -3.56 5.12
N GLY A 14 10.53 -2.37 4.96
CA GLY A 14 10.20 -1.81 3.66
C GLY A 14 8.94 -2.37 3.03
N PHE A 15 7.97 -2.83 3.82
CA PHE A 15 6.72 -3.34 3.28
C PHE A 15 5.58 -3.21 4.30
N GLY A 16 4.37 -3.40 3.82
CA GLY A 16 3.19 -3.35 4.66
C GLY A 16 1.98 -3.89 3.92
N PHE A 17 0.80 -3.60 4.44
CA PHE A 17 -0.46 -4.05 3.86
C PHE A 17 -1.48 -2.92 3.82
N ILE A 18 -2.31 -2.96 2.79
CA ILE A 18 -3.40 -2.02 2.59
C ILE A 18 -4.70 -2.80 2.62
N THR A 19 -5.68 -2.29 3.36
CA THR A 19 -7.04 -2.85 3.37
C THR A 19 -7.88 -2.07 2.37
N PRO A 20 -8.29 -2.69 1.26
CA PRO A 20 -9.10 -2.01 0.25
C PRO A 20 -10.45 -1.56 0.81
N ASP A 21 -10.90 -0.38 0.39
CA ASP A 21 -12.21 0.15 0.79
C ASP A 21 -13.35 -0.74 0.27
N SER A 22 -13.11 -1.49 -0.79
CA SER A 22 -14.09 -2.42 -1.35
C SER A 22 -14.35 -3.64 -0.46
N GLY A 23 -13.55 -3.84 0.58
CA GLY A 23 -13.68 -4.99 1.45
C GLY A 23 -12.99 -6.25 0.95
N SER A 24 -12.19 -6.13 -0.09
CA SER A 24 -11.39 -7.24 -0.61
C SER A 24 -10.25 -7.60 0.35
N GLU A 25 -9.53 -8.68 0.04
CA GLU A 25 -8.39 -9.10 0.84
C GLU A 25 -7.31 -8.01 0.91
N ASP A 26 -6.57 -7.99 2.01
CA ASP A 26 -5.46 -7.06 2.18
C ASP A 26 -4.45 -7.24 1.07
N LEU A 27 -3.89 -6.12 0.61
CA LEU A 27 -2.90 -6.10 -0.45
C LEU A 27 -1.52 -5.81 0.11
N PHE A 28 -0.55 -6.57 -0.37
CA PHE A 28 0.86 -6.32 -0.03
C PHE A 28 1.32 -5.03 -0.71
N VAL A 29 2.07 -4.20 0.01
CA VAL A 29 2.68 -3.01 -0.56
C VAL A 29 4.16 -2.97 -0.19
N HIS A 30 5.02 -2.79 -1.20
CA HIS A 30 6.46 -2.67 -1.01
C HIS A 30 6.84 -1.19 -1.07
N HIS A 31 7.89 -0.81 -0.32
CA HIS A 31 8.30 0.60 -0.26
C HIS A 31 8.62 1.17 -1.64
N SER A 32 9.08 0.35 -2.57
CA SER A 32 9.39 0.80 -3.92
C SER A 32 8.16 1.25 -4.70
N GLU A 33 6.98 0.84 -4.26
CA GLU A 33 5.71 1.21 -4.90
C GLU A 33 5.04 2.41 -4.24
N VAL A 34 5.59 2.92 -3.17
CA VAL A 34 5.06 4.09 -2.49
C VAL A 34 5.61 5.35 -3.15
N LYS A 35 4.73 6.13 -3.75
CA LYS A 35 5.12 7.34 -4.50
C LYS A 35 4.97 8.56 -3.60
N THR A 36 5.94 8.74 -2.71
CA THR A 36 5.99 9.90 -1.83
C THR A 36 7.27 10.69 -2.06
N THR A 37 7.26 11.93 -1.61
CA THR A 37 8.47 12.75 -1.60
C THR A 37 9.21 12.45 -0.29
N GLY A 38 10.42 11.97 -0.37
CA GLY A 38 11.19 11.63 0.83
C GLY A 38 11.02 10.16 1.22
N TYR A 39 10.69 9.89 2.47
CA TYR A 39 10.60 8.52 2.96
C TYR A 39 9.41 7.77 2.39
N ALA A 40 9.66 6.53 1.97
CA ALA A 40 8.60 5.61 1.58
C ALA A 40 7.99 5.04 2.87
N SER A 41 7.16 5.83 3.52
CA SER A 41 6.56 5.48 4.80
C SER A 41 5.08 5.82 4.77
N LEU A 42 4.28 4.91 5.32
CA LEU A 42 2.83 5.08 5.40
C LEU A 42 2.40 4.95 6.85
N SER A 43 1.44 5.78 7.24
CA SER A 43 0.89 5.74 8.60
C SER A 43 -0.29 4.77 8.66
N GLU A 44 -0.41 4.06 9.76
CA GLU A 44 -1.54 3.17 9.99
C GLU A 44 -2.86 3.95 9.93
N GLY A 45 -3.80 3.42 9.15
CA GLY A 45 -5.10 4.06 8.96
C GLY A 45 -5.12 5.17 7.91
N GLN A 46 -3.99 5.48 7.31
CA GLN A 46 -3.91 6.53 6.29
C GLN A 46 -4.63 6.09 5.01
N THR A 47 -5.38 7.02 4.41
CA THR A 47 -6.03 6.75 3.13
C THR A 47 -5.02 6.87 2.00
N VAL A 48 -5.05 5.91 1.09
CA VAL A 48 -4.14 5.88 -0.06
C VAL A 48 -4.90 5.51 -1.33
N GLU A 49 -4.36 5.92 -2.46
CA GLU A 49 -4.82 5.48 -3.76
C GLU A 49 -3.73 4.58 -4.37
N TYR A 50 -4.15 3.58 -5.11
CA TYR A 50 -3.19 2.62 -5.65
C TYR A 50 -3.78 1.88 -6.84
N GLU A 51 -2.92 1.13 -7.52
CA GLU A 51 -3.31 0.21 -8.59
C GLU A 51 -3.14 -1.21 -8.09
N VAL A 52 -4.10 -2.07 -8.40
CA VAL A 52 -4.02 -3.48 -8.04
C VAL A 52 -3.18 -4.19 -9.08
N GLY A 53 -2.18 -4.95 -8.61
CA GLY A 53 -1.31 -5.73 -9.48
C GLY A 53 -1.10 -7.11 -8.93
N GLN A 54 -0.35 -7.92 -9.65
CA GLN A 54 0.03 -9.27 -9.23
C GLN A 54 1.53 -9.31 -8.98
N GLY A 55 1.90 -9.70 -7.78
CA GLY A 55 3.30 -9.90 -7.41
C GLY A 55 3.60 -11.37 -7.16
N LYS A 56 4.83 -11.65 -6.77
CA LYS A 56 5.24 -13.02 -6.47
C LYS A 56 4.48 -13.63 -5.30
N LYS A 57 3.99 -12.79 -4.40
CA LYS A 57 3.25 -13.24 -3.22
C LYS A 57 1.74 -13.13 -3.37
N GLY A 58 1.26 -12.83 -4.58
CA GLY A 58 -0.15 -12.67 -4.87
C GLY A 58 -0.53 -11.23 -5.15
N PRO A 59 -1.80 -10.84 -4.96
CA PRO A 59 -2.24 -9.47 -5.23
C PRO A 59 -1.44 -8.45 -4.42
N CYS A 60 -1.06 -7.35 -5.07
CA CYS A 60 -0.31 -6.29 -4.41
C CYS A 60 -0.78 -4.92 -4.86
N ALA A 61 -0.43 -3.89 -4.09
CA ALA A 61 -0.74 -2.51 -4.42
C ALA A 61 0.49 -1.89 -5.07
N ASN A 62 0.28 -1.31 -6.26
CA ASN A 62 1.33 -0.63 -7.02
C ASN A 62 1.01 0.86 -7.12
N ASN A 63 2.02 1.69 -7.33
CA ASN A 63 1.87 3.14 -7.47
C ASN A 63 1.02 3.73 -6.33
N VAL A 64 1.38 3.41 -5.11
CA VAL A 64 0.64 3.85 -3.93
C VAL A 64 0.90 5.33 -3.69
N ILE A 65 -0.17 6.11 -3.68
CA ILE A 65 -0.11 7.56 -3.49
C ILE A 65 -0.90 7.91 -2.23
N PRO A 66 -0.23 8.45 -1.21
CA PRO A 66 -0.94 8.91 -0.01
C PRO A 66 -1.90 10.03 -0.35
N SER A 67 -3.06 9.96 0.20
CA SER A 67 -4.14 10.89 -0.09
C SER A 67 -4.28 11.91 1.02
#